data_73c21ff95d8c6ec8e1ce08d99f16d94f
#
_entry.id   73c21ff95d8c6ec8e1ce08d99f16d94f
#
_cell.length_a   1.000
_cell.length_b   1.000
_cell.length_c   1.000
_cell.angle_alpha   90.00
_cell.angle_beta   90.00
_cell.angle_gamma   90.00
#
_symmetry.space_group_name_H-M   'P 1'
#
loop_
_entity.id
_entity.type
_entity.pdbx_description
1 polymer ?
#
loop_
_entity_poly.entity_id
_entity_poly.type
_entity_poly.pdbx_seq_one_letter_code
_entity_poly.pdbx_strand_id
1 'polypeptide(L)'
;MTTKKELSYFRLKLENYLSEHFPEMLSDKSFIMVRADEALTAYCDAVPQGFSYPEAETMASEVLYQGLHFSKYDTLVSVLENEFEKELPSSLPERLTPILLKNKAVQSVFDKYELTDDFGASPEYEKLYTGLPGTIVLLIEVNGLPTVNSENMT
;
A
#
# COMPACT_ATOMS: atom_id res chain seq x y z
N MET A 1 7.84 29.94 11.53
CA MET A 1 8.10 29.28 11.86
C MET A 1 7.88 27.90 11.58
N THR A 2 8.68 27.18 12.07
CA THR A 2 8.70 25.81 11.78
C THR A 2 7.44 25.14 12.06
N THR A 3 6.68 25.78 12.85
CA THR A 3 5.45 25.19 13.23
C THR A 3 4.48 25.08 12.09
N LYS A 4 4.85 25.54 10.91
CA LYS A 4 3.98 25.35 9.77
C LYS A 4 3.82 23.88 9.45
N LYS A 5 4.83 23.08 9.79
CA LYS A 5 4.69 21.65 9.66
C LYS A 5 4.02 21.15 10.91
N GLU A 6 2.71 20.96 10.81
CA GLU A 6 1.93 20.55 11.95
C GLU A 6 1.48 19.11 11.79
N LEU A 7 0.88 18.60 12.85
CA LEU A 7 0.35 17.24 12.84
C LEU A 7 -0.56 17.00 11.64
N SER A 8 -1.41 17.96 11.34
CA SER A 8 -2.35 17.80 10.23
C SER A 8 -1.65 17.67 8.88
N TYR A 9 -0.51 18.35 8.72
CA TYR A 9 0.25 18.23 7.49
C TYR A 9 0.71 16.79 7.27
N PHE A 10 1.30 16.18 8.31
CA PHE A 10 1.79 14.82 8.19
C PHE A 10 0.65 13.81 8.13
N ARG A 11 -0.45 14.09 8.85
CA ARG A 11 -1.60 13.22 8.78
C ARG A 11 -2.19 13.16 7.37
N LEU A 12 -2.36 14.32 6.73
CA LEU A 12 -2.89 14.36 5.38
C LEU A 12 -1.95 13.72 4.37
N LYS A 13 -0.66 13.94 4.56
CA LYS A 13 0.34 13.35 3.69
C LYS A 13 0.27 11.83 3.76
N LEU A 14 0.16 11.29 4.98
CA LEU A 14 0.07 9.86 5.16
C LEU A 14 -1.25 9.32 4.61
N GLU A 15 -2.36 10.01 4.86
CA GLU A 15 -3.65 9.55 4.35
C GLU A 15 -3.65 9.47 2.83
N ASN A 16 -3.05 10.46 2.16
CA ASN A 16 -2.97 10.43 0.71
C ASN A 16 -2.16 9.24 0.23
N TYR A 17 -1.04 8.98 0.88
CA TYR A 17 -0.19 7.86 0.53
C TYR A 17 -0.92 6.53 0.72
N LEU A 18 -1.62 6.39 1.85
CA LEU A 18 -2.36 5.16 2.13
C LEU A 18 -3.49 4.95 1.14
N SER A 19 -4.16 6.03 0.74
CA SER A 19 -5.26 5.88 -0.20
C SER A 19 -4.81 5.32 -1.53
N GLU A 20 -3.55 5.56 -1.90
CA GLU A 20 -3.02 5.10 -3.17
C GLU A 20 -2.38 3.72 -3.08
N HIS A 21 -1.76 3.41 -1.95
CA HIS A 21 -0.95 2.20 -1.85
C HIS A 21 -1.38 1.21 -0.79
N PHE A 22 -2.12 1.67 0.23
CA PHE A 22 -2.57 0.81 1.31
C PHE A 22 -4.00 1.20 1.71
N PRO A 23 -4.94 1.15 0.76
CA PRO A 23 -6.29 1.65 1.06
C PRO A 23 -6.93 0.93 2.23
N GLU A 24 -6.53 -0.31 2.48
CA GLU A 24 -7.09 -1.06 3.60
C GLU A 24 -6.70 -0.46 4.96
N MET A 25 -5.68 0.40 5.00
CA MET A 25 -5.24 1.00 6.25
C MET A 25 -5.86 2.36 6.53
N LEU A 26 -6.65 2.89 5.61
CA LEU A 26 -7.23 4.22 5.80
C LEU A 26 -8.14 4.30 7.01
N SER A 27 -8.76 3.21 7.39
CA SER A 27 -9.65 3.20 8.54
C SER A 27 -8.91 3.10 9.87
N ASP A 28 -7.61 2.83 9.84
CA ASP A 28 -6.83 2.72 11.07
C ASP A 28 -6.39 4.09 11.53
N LYS A 29 -7.32 4.83 12.12
CA LYS A 29 -7.06 6.22 12.51
C LYS A 29 -6.01 6.31 13.60
N SER A 30 -5.94 5.32 14.46
CA SER A 30 -4.96 5.31 15.53
C SER A 30 -3.55 5.24 14.97
N PHE A 31 -3.33 4.35 14.01
CA PHE A 31 -2.03 4.23 13.36
C PHE A 31 -1.65 5.54 12.68
N ILE A 32 -2.61 6.14 11.96
CA ILE A 32 -2.33 7.36 11.21
C ILE A 32 -1.91 8.48 12.15
N MET A 33 -2.62 8.65 13.26
CA MET A 33 -2.32 9.73 14.19
C MET A 33 -0.98 9.51 14.88
N VAL A 34 -0.70 8.29 15.32
CA VAL A 34 0.56 8.01 15.99
C VAL A 34 1.73 8.22 15.04
N ARG A 35 1.61 7.71 13.81
CA ARG A 35 2.70 7.82 12.86
C ARG A 35 2.92 9.27 12.44
N ALA A 36 1.84 10.04 12.27
CA ALA A 36 1.96 11.45 11.93
C ALA A 36 2.66 12.22 13.06
N ASP A 37 2.35 11.87 14.29
CA ASP A 37 2.97 12.51 15.44
C ASP A 37 4.46 12.20 15.51
N GLU A 38 4.82 10.97 15.22
CA GLU A 38 6.23 10.58 15.19
C GLU A 38 6.99 11.32 14.11
N ALA A 39 6.38 11.51 12.95
CA ALA A 39 7.02 12.24 11.87
C ALA A 39 7.18 13.72 12.25
N LEU A 40 6.18 14.30 12.86
CA LEU A 40 6.28 15.69 13.32
C LEU A 40 7.39 15.86 14.34
N THR A 41 7.50 14.91 15.27
CA THR A 41 8.56 14.95 16.27
C THR A 41 9.94 14.90 15.60
N ALA A 42 10.10 14.01 14.62
CA ALA A 42 11.37 13.91 13.90
C ALA A 42 11.70 15.23 13.20
N TYR A 43 10.69 15.86 12.60
CA TYR A 43 10.91 17.14 11.93
C TYR A 43 11.33 18.22 12.92
N CYS A 44 10.60 18.32 14.02
CA CYS A 44 10.85 19.37 15.00
C CYS A 44 12.19 19.19 15.70
N ASP A 45 12.64 17.96 15.87
CA ASP A 45 13.91 17.69 16.52
C ASP A 45 15.10 17.93 15.61
N ALA A 46 14.90 17.81 14.30
CA ALA A 46 16.00 17.92 13.34
C ALA A 46 16.52 19.33 13.20
N VAL A 47 15.62 20.30 13.17
CA VAL A 47 16.01 21.69 12.91
C VAL A 47 16.96 22.24 13.98
N PRO A 48 16.67 22.09 15.28
CA PRO A 48 17.62 22.57 16.30
C PRO A 48 18.97 21.87 16.24
N GLN A 49 19.02 20.67 15.66
CA GLN A 49 20.29 19.95 15.56
C GLN A 49 21.15 20.41 14.40
N GLY A 50 20.65 21.35 13.62
CA GLY A 50 21.44 21.92 12.54
C GLY A 50 21.03 21.47 11.15
N PHE A 51 20.02 20.63 11.04
CA PHE A 51 19.56 20.20 9.73
C PHE A 51 18.73 21.30 9.08
N SER A 52 18.83 21.40 7.76
CA SER A 52 18.00 22.36 7.04
C SER A 52 16.54 21.89 7.03
N TYR A 53 15.65 22.80 6.65
CA TYR A 53 14.24 22.38 6.56
C TYR A 53 14.00 21.27 5.55
N PRO A 54 14.64 21.30 4.35
CA PRO A 54 14.48 20.16 3.44
C PRO A 54 15.02 18.86 4.02
N GLU A 55 16.12 18.92 4.77
CA GLU A 55 16.66 17.72 5.40
C GLU A 55 15.72 17.22 6.49
N ALA A 56 15.14 18.13 7.27
CA ALA A 56 14.20 17.75 8.31
C ALA A 56 12.96 17.11 7.69
N GLU A 57 12.52 17.63 6.55
CA GLU A 57 11.36 17.06 5.86
C GLU A 57 11.68 15.64 5.39
N THR A 58 12.88 15.41 4.87
CA THR A 58 13.28 14.07 4.45
C THR A 58 13.30 13.11 5.63
N MET A 59 13.84 13.54 6.76
CA MET A 59 13.90 12.70 7.94
C MET A 59 12.50 12.36 8.45
N ALA A 60 11.61 13.36 8.43
CA ALA A 60 10.25 13.12 8.86
C ALA A 60 9.53 12.16 7.91
N SER A 61 9.79 12.29 6.60
CA SER A 61 9.16 11.40 5.62
C SER A 61 9.63 9.96 5.79
N GLU A 62 10.88 9.76 6.14
CA GLU A 62 11.38 8.42 6.40
C GLU A 62 10.64 7.78 7.57
N VAL A 63 10.35 8.56 8.60
CA VAL A 63 9.56 8.07 9.72
C VAL A 63 8.12 7.79 9.29
N LEU A 64 7.56 8.73 8.53
CA LEU A 64 6.16 8.66 8.13
C LEU A 64 5.85 7.39 7.34
N TYR A 65 6.75 7.01 6.43
CA TYR A 65 6.52 5.89 5.54
C TYR A 65 7.22 4.61 5.94
N GLN A 66 7.79 4.56 7.13
CA GLN A 66 8.47 3.37 7.58
C GLN A 66 7.52 2.18 7.63
N GLY A 67 7.93 1.07 7.05
CA GLY A 67 7.09 -0.12 6.97
C GLY A 67 6.05 -0.08 5.88
N LEU A 68 6.04 0.98 5.05
CA LEU A 68 5.01 1.18 4.05
C LEU A 68 5.59 1.25 2.64
N HIS A 69 6.72 0.57 2.39
CA HIS A 69 7.32 0.61 1.07
C HIS A 69 6.90 -0.55 0.19
N PHE A 70 6.53 -1.67 0.76
CA PHE A 70 6.02 -2.79 -0.03
C PHE A 70 4.50 -2.85 0.12
N SER A 71 3.77 -2.71 -0.97
CA SER A 71 2.32 -2.66 -0.95
C SER A 71 1.73 -3.91 -1.61
N LYS A 72 0.94 -4.67 -0.85
CA LYS A 72 0.20 -5.80 -1.42
C LYS A 72 -0.79 -5.31 -2.47
N TYR A 73 -1.42 -4.17 -2.21
CA TYR A 73 -2.37 -3.59 -3.14
C TYR A 73 -1.70 -3.32 -4.48
N ASP A 74 -0.56 -2.62 -4.46
CA ASP A 74 0.15 -2.30 -5.69
C ASP A 74 0.60 -3.55 -6.43
N THR A 75 1.03 -4.56 -5.69
CA THR A 75 1.46 -5.82 -6.29
C THR A 75 0.30 -6.49 -7.01
N LEU A 76 -0.86 -6.54 -6.38
CA LEU A 76 -2.03 -7.16 -7.00
C LEU A 76 -2.49 -6.38 -8.22
N VAL A 77 -2.51 -5.06 -8.14
CA VAL A 77 -2.88 -4.25 -9.30
C VAL A 77 -1.92 -4.55 -10.45
N SER A 78 -0.63 -4.61 -10.15
CA SER A 78 0.37 -4.87 -11.15
C SER A 78 0.19 -6.25 -11.80
N VAL A 79 -0.09 -7.27 -10.99
CA VAL A 79 -0.34 -8.61 -11.51
C VAL A 79 -1.55 -8.60 -12.43
N LEU A 80 -2.62 -7.96 -12.00
CA LEU A 80 -3.84 -7.95 -12.79
C LEU A 80 -3.65 -7.19 -14.11
N GLU A 81 -2.95 -6.08 -14.06
CA GLU A 81 -2.72 -5.29 -15.26
C GLU A 81 -1.80 -5.98 -16.24
N ASN A 82 -0.78 -6.67 -15.74
CA ASN A 82 0.21 -7.27 -16.62
C ASN A 82 -0.13 -8.69 -17.06
N GLU A 83 -0.72 -9.47 -16.18
CA GLU A 83 -0.95 -10.87 -16.47
C GLU A 83 -2.37 -11.17 -16.96
N PHE A 84 -3.31 -10.25 -16.72
CA PHE A 84 -4.70 -10.45 -17.13
C PHE A 84 -5.19 -9.33 -18.03
N GLU A 85 -4.26 -8.69 -18.70
CA GLU A 85 -4.57 -7.54 -19.53
C GLU A 85 -5.62 -7.85 -20.58
N LYS A 86 -5.59 -9.04 -21.14
CA LYS A 86 -6.53 -9.41 -22.19
C LYS A 86 -7.88 -9.85 -21.65
N GLU A 87 -7.89 -10.28 -20.40
CA GLU A 87 -9.12 -10.79 -19.81
C GLU A 87 -9.94 -9.74 -19.07
N LEU A 88 -9.31 -8.62 -18.69
CA LEU A 88 -9.97 -7.64 -17.86
C LEU A 88 -9.95 -6.25 -18.49
N PRO A 89 -11.05 -5.50 -18.39
CA PRO A 89 -11.05 -4.10 -18.80
C PRO A 89 -10.04 -3.31 -17.97
N SER A 90 -9.52 -2.22 -18.53
CA SER A 90 -8.43 -1.51 -17.90
C SER A 90 -8.75 -0.91 -16.52
N SER A 91 -10.01 -0.66 -16.23
CA SER A 91 -10.39 -0.09 -14.93
C SER A 91 -10.67 -1.16 -13.89
N LEU A 92 -10.79 -2.41 -14.29
CA LEU A 92 -11.19 -3.47 -13.39
C LEU A 92 -10.12 -3.88 -12.38
N PRO A 93 -8.82 -3.86 -12.73
CA PRO A 93 -7.82 -4.29 -11.75
C PRO A 93 -7.90 -3.53 -10.43
N GLU A 94 -8.04 -2.22 -10.45
CA GLU A 94 -8.12 -1.46 -9.21
C GLU A 94 -9.37 -1.78 -8.42
N ARG A 95 -10.45 -2.16 -9.12
CA ARG A 95 -11.70 -2.46 -8.46
C ARG A 95 -11.74 -3.86 -7.88
N LEU A 96 -11.03 -4.79 -8.50
CA LEU A 96 -10.94 -6.15 -8.00
C LEU A 96 -9.99 -6.29 -6.83
N THR A 97 -8.94 -5.47 -6.80
CA THR A 97 -7.88 -5.64 -5.84
C THR A 97 -8.36 -5.62 -4.38
N PRO A 98 -9.25 -4.70 -3.96
CA PRO A 98 -9.73 -4.76 -2.58
C PRO A 98 -10.41 -6.07 -2.22
N ILE A 99 -11.10 -6.68 -3.18
CA ILE A 99 -11.75 -7.95 -2.96
C ILE A 99 -10.71 -9.05 -2.81
N LEU A 100 -9.71 -9.05 -3.68
CA LEU A 100 -8.66 -10.05 -3.63
C LEU A 100 -7.83 -9.94 -2.36
N LEU A 101 -7.61 -8.73 -1.85
CA LEU A 101 -6.86 -8.56 -0.62
C LEU A 101 -7.54 -9.23 0.56
N LYS A 102 -8.85 -9.36 0.53
CA LYS A 102 -9.60 -10.01 1.60
C LYS A 102 -9.74 -11.51 1.40
N ASN A 103 -9.36 -12.01 0.24
CA ASN A 103 -9.50 -13.44 -0.05
C ASN A 103 -8.41 -14.23 0.66
N LYS A 104 -8.82 -15.31 1.33
CA LYS A 104 -7.89 -16.09 2.14
C LYS A 104 -6.81 -16.79 1.34
N ALA A 105 -7.15 -17.25 0.14
CA ALA A 105 -6.14 -17.91 -0.70
C ALA A 105 -5.07 -16.92 -1.12
N VAL A 106 -5.49 -15.68 -1.46
CA VAL A 106 -4.54 -14.63 -1.82
C VAL A 106 -3.68 -14.26 -0.62
N GLN A 107 -4.32 -14.12 0.55
CA GLN A 107 -3.59 -13.81 1.77
C GLN A 107 -2.55 -14.87 2.08
N SER A 108 -2.89 -16.14 1.84
CA SER A 108 -1.95 -17.24 2.09
C SER A 108 -0.71 -17.14 1.22
N VAL A 109 -0.86 -16.65 -0.01
CA VAL A 109 0.32 -16.49 -0.88
C VAL A 109 1.26 -15.44 -0.28
N PHE A 110 0.70 -14.29 0.14
CA PHE A 110 1.51 -13.25 0.75
C PHE A 110 2.15 -13.72 2.05
N ASP A 111 1.40 -14.51 2.84
CA ASP A 111 1.86 -14.93 4.15
C ASP A 111 3.06 -15.86 4.11
N LYS A 112 3.39 -16.39 2.94
CA LYS A 112 4.58 -17.24 2.81
C LYS A 112 5.88 -16.46 2.88
N TYR A 113 5.81 -15.15 2.80
CA TYR A 113 6.98 -14.30 2.71
C TYR A 113 6.99 -13.25 3.80
N GLU A 114 8.21 -12.80 4.14
CA GLU A 114 8.37 -11.73 5.11
C GLU A 114 8.40 -10.43 4.32
N LEU A 115 7.34 -9.65 4.40
CA LEU A 115 7.14 -8.49 3.55
C LEU A 115 7.73 -7.24 4.18
N THR A 116 9.05 -7.15 4.15
CA THR A 116 9.77 -5.98 4.67
C THR A 116 9.74 -4.86 3.64
N ASP A 117 10.21 -3.68 4.07
CA ASP A 117 10.21 -2.52 3.17
C ASP A 117 11.00 -2.75 1.89
N ASP A 118 12.03 -3.57 1.93
CA ASP A 118 12.84 -3.83 0.74
C ASP A 118 12.47 -5.14 0.07
N PHE A 119 11.35 -5.74 0.44
CA PHE A 119 10.94 -7.02 -0.15
C PHE A 119 10.84 -6.92 -1.67
N GLY A 120 10.36 -5.80 -2.20
CA GLY A 120 10.20 -5.64 -3.63
C GLY A 120 11.50 -5.76 -4.42
N ALA A 121 12.63 -5.53 -3.76
CA ALA A 121 13.93 -5.66 -4.41
C ALA A 121 14.58 -7.01 -4.14
N SER A 122 13.93 -7.88 -3.40
CA SER A 122 14.50 -9.17 -3.02
C SER A 122 14.21 -10.24 -4.08
N PRO A 123 15.02 -11.31 -4.12
CA PRO A 123 14.74 -12.41 -5.05
C PRO A 123 13.40 -13.08 -4.77
N GLU A 124 12.91 -13.01 -3.53
CA GLU A 124 11.63 -13.62 -3.17
C GLU A 124 10.45 -12.94 -3.83
N TYR A 125 10.63 -11.66 -4.21
CA TYR A 125 9.55 -10.94 -4.85
C TYR A 125 9.09 -11.61 -6.13
N GLU A 126 10.04 -12.11 -6.92
CA GLU A 126 9.69 -12.79 -8.17
C GLU A 126 8.85 -14.02 -7.90
N LYS A 127 9.17 -14.75 -6.83
CA LYS A 127 8.40 -15.93 -6.49
C LYS A 127 6.99 -15.57 -6.08
N LEU A 128 6.85 -14.50 -5.31
CA LEU A 128 5.53 -14.02 -4.93
C LEU A 128 4.74 -13.60 -6.17
N TYR A 129 5.36 -12.79 -7.01
CA TYR A 129 4.69 -12.26 -8.19
C TYR A 129 4.21 -13.38 -9.12
N THR A 130 5.04 -14.40 -9.30
CA THR A 130 4.64 -15.49 -10.20
C THR A 130 3.65 -16.45 -9.56
N GLY A 131 3.55 -16.47 -8.24
CA GLY A 131 2.58 -17.32 -7.57
C GLY A 131 1.18 -16.76 -7.54
N LEU A 132 1.06 -15.43 -7.64
CA LEU A 132 -0.26 -14.79 -7.54
C LEU A 132 -1.17 -15.09 -8.74
N PRO A 133 -0.69 -15.03 -10.01
CA PRO A 133 -1.58 -15.28 -11.12
C PRO A 133 -2.24 -16.65 -11.07
N GLY A 134 -1.51 -17.68 -10.65
CA GLY A 134 -2.08 -19.01 -10.54
C GLY A 134 -3.23 -19.07 -9.55
N THR A 135 -3.04 -18.43 -8.41
CA THR A 135 -4.10 -18.39 -7.40
C THR A 135 -5.31 -17.63 -7.92
N ILE A 136 -5.08 -16.52 -8.60
CA ILE A 136 -6.19 -15.72 -9.13
C ILE A 136 -6.95 -16.47 -10.21
N VAL A 137 -6.24 -17.19 -11.10
CA VAL A 137 -6.91 -17.99 -12.12
C VAL A 137 -7.81 -19.02 -11.48
N LEU A 138 -7.33 -19.71 -10.45
CA LEU A 138 -8.14 -20.71 -9.78
C LEU A 138 -9.37 -20.11 -9.15
N LEU A 139 -9.23 -18.92 -8.57
CA LEU A 139 -10.38 -18.25 -7.96
C LEU A 139 -11.42 -17.89 -9.00
N ILE A 140 -10.98 -17.40 -10.14
CA ILE A 140 -11.89 -17.04 -11.21
C ILE A 140 -12.59 -18.28 -11.76
N GLU A 141 -11.86 -19.39 -11.92
CA GLU A 141 -12.44 -20.61 -12.44
C GLU A 141 -13.48 -21.21 -11.51
N VAL A 142 -13.22 -21.14 -10.22
CA VAL A 142 -14.13 -21.72 -9.24
C VAL A 142 -15.34 -20.84 -8.97
N ASN A 143 -15.10 -19.53 -8.82
CA ASN A 143 -16.14 -18.61 -8.39
C ASN A 143 -16.64 -17.64 -9.45
N GLY A 144 -16.04 -17.65 -10.62
CA GLY A 144 -16.34 -16.66 -11.63
C GLY A 144 -15.70 -15.33 -11.25
N LEU A 145 -15.97 -14.31 -12.04
CA LEU A 145 -15.45 -13.00 -11.71
C LEU A 145 -16.12 -12.48 -10.45
N PRO A 146 -15.38 -11.76 -9.62
CA PRO A 146 -15.96 -11.24 -8.37
C PRO A 146 -17.18 -10.36 -8.61
N THR A 147 -18.01 -10.30 -7.58
CA THR A 147 -19.30 -9.63 -7.68
C THR A 147 -19.21 -8.13 -7.87
N VAL A 148 -18.03 -7.56 -7.75
CA VAL A 148 -17.89 -6.14 -7.99
C VAL A 148 -18.44 -5.79 -9.36
N ASN A 149 -18.37 -6.71 -10.30
CA ASN A 149 -18.91 -6.46 -11.62
C ASN A 149 -20.42 -6.31 -11.57
N SER A 150 -21.07 -7.15 -10.81
CA SER A 150 -22.51 -7.09 -10.70
C SER A 150 -22.95 -5.79 -10.07
N GLU A 151 -22.24 -5.38 -9.05
CA GLU A 151 -22.59 -4.15 -8.38
C GLU A 151 -22.55 -2.98 -9.31
N ASN A 152 -21.60 -2.99 -10.19
CA ASN A 152 -21.47 -1.87 -11.07
C ASN A 152 -22.51 -1.82 -12.13
N MET A 153 -23.20 -2.89 -12.30
CA MET A 153 -24.23 -2.91 -13.31
C MET A 153 -25.54 -2.46 -12.76
N THR A 154 -25.61 -2.22 -11.51
CA THR A 154 -26.82 -1.68 -10.90
C THR A 154 -26.71 -0.18 -10.65
#